data_961a578c078dc1519d9c50d9cd179ca6
#
_entry.id   961a578c078dc1519d9c50d9cd179ca6
#
_cell.length_a   1.000
_cell.length_b   1.000
_cell.length_c   1.000
_cell.angle_alpha   90.00
_cell.angle_beta   90.00
_cell.angle_gamma   90.00
#
_symmetry.space_group_name_H-M   'P 1'
#
loop_
_entity.id
_entity.type
_entity.pdbx_description
1 polymer ?
#
loop_
_entity_poly.entity_id
_entity_poly.type
_entity_poly.pdbx_seq_one_letter_code
_entity_poly.pdbx_strand_id
1 'polypeptide(L)'
;MTDTANSSMAFIDQKLSTGLIVSCQPVDGGPMDDDVTVVRLAQAALAGGAEGLRIEGAARLAKVRRALPDAMIIGIVKRDLRDSPVRITPLPQDVKALADAGADIIAIDATNRARPATVEALIAQIRELGKIAMGDCSCLSDAEKAFSAGAAIVGTTLSGYTGGPVPTEPDYELLRSLCTRFPRVMAEGRFNTPSHCAEARQLGAWAVTVGTAITRTEVVAEWFARAMLPFSTDTRQSPANA
;
A
#
# COMPACT_ATOMS: atom_id res chain seq x y z
N MET A 1 20.04 -22.64 1.13
CA MET A 1 19.04 -21.63 0.72
C MET A 1 17.99 -21.32 1.78
N THR A 2 17.74 -22.17 2.77
CA THR A 2 16.76 -21.95 3.86
C THR A 2 17.21 -20.93 4.92
N ASP A 3 18.51 -20.80 5.15
CA ASP A 3 19.05 -19.96 6.25
C ASP A 3 18.99 -18.44 5.96
N THR A 4 19.28 -18.06 4.73
CA THR A 4 19.23 -16.65 4.27
C THR A 4 17.79 -16.11 4.21
N ALA A 5 16.82 -16.92 3.78
CA ALA A 5 15.43 -16.51 3.73
C ALA A 5 14.84 -16.31 5.15
N ASN A 6 15.21 -17.19 6.09
CA ASN A 6 14.76 -17.10 7.48
C ASN A 6 15.36 -15.88 8.19
N SER A 7 16.62 -15.56 7.89
CA SER A 7 17.30 -14.35 8.38
C SER A 7 16.64 -13.07 7.86
N SER A 8 16.26 -13.04 6.57
CA SER A 8 15.56 -11.89 5.98
C SER A 8 14.17 -11.67 6.58
N MET A 9 13.43 -12.75 6.89
CA MET A 9 12.11 -12.64 7.52
C MET A 9 12.20 -12.14 8.95
N ALA A 10 13.15 -12.66 9.74
CA ALA A 10 13.38 -12.19 11.11
C ALA A 10 13.78 -10.70 11.13
N PHE A 11 14.57 -10.26 10.15
CA PHE A 11 14.97 -8.87 10.03
C PHE A 11 13.78 -7.93 9.77
N ILE A 12 12.89 -8.27 8.84
CA ILE A 12 11.71 -7.43 8.60
C ILE A 12 10.73 -7.45 9.77
N ASP A 13 10.60 -8.57 10.48
CA ASP A 13 9.76 -8.63 11.68
C ASP A 13 10.31 -7.70 12.78
N GLN A 14 11.62 -7.69 12.97
CA GLN A 14 12.25 -6.78 13.92
C GLN A 14 12.07 -5.30 13.53
N LYS A 15 12.07 -4.99 12.24
CA LYS A 15 12.02 -3.61 11.74
C LYS A 15 10.60 -3.07 11.58
N LEU A 16 9.66 -3.90 11.15
CA LEU A 16 8.35 -3.44 10.70
C LEU A 16 7.17 -3.99 11.49
N SER A 17 7.36 -5.04 12.31
CA SER A 17 6.27 -5.60 13.11
C SER A 17 5.76 -4.56 14.10
N THR A 18 4.46 -4.32 14.08
CA THR A 18 3.74 -3.30 14.85
C THR A 18 3.91 -1.86 14.35
N GLY A 19 4.67 -1.67 13.27
CA GLY A 19 5.10 -0.37 12.80
C GLY A 19 4.13 0.33 11.85
N LEU A 20 4.38 1.63 11.73
CA LEU A 20 3.77 2.49 10.73
C LEU A 20 4.63 2.50 9.47
N ILE A 21 4.00 2.22 8.33
CA ILE A 21 4.58 2.45 7.01
C ILE A 21 3.94 3.70 6.43
N VAL A 22 4.74 4.66 5.98
CA VAL A 22 4.19 5.84 5.29
C VAL A 22 4.32 5.69 3.79
N SER A 23 3.16 5.74 3.11
CA SER A 23 3.09 5.75 1.66
C SER A 23 3.31 7.16 1.14
N CYS A 24 4.55 7.46 0.69
CA CYS A 24 4.93 8.76 0.16
C CYS A 24 4.55 8.86 -1.32
N GLN A 25 3.26 9.00 -1.58
CA GLN A 25 2.68 9.10 -2.91
C GLN A 25 1.78 10.35 -2.98
N PRO A 26 2.31 11.51 -3.35
CA PRO A 26 1.54 12.73 -3.57
C PRO A 26 0.42 12.53 -4.59
N VAL A 27 -0.45 13.50 -4.74
CA VAL A 27 -1.45 13.51 -5.81
C VAL A 27 -0.73 13.62 -7.14
N ASP A 28 -1.03 12.72 -8.07
CA ASP A 28 -0.39 12.67 -9.39
C ASP A 28 -0.58 14.01 -10.13
N GLY A 29 0.51 14.63 -10.57
CA GLY A 29 0.52 15.94 -11.20
C GLY A 29 0.22 17.12 -10.27
N GLY A 30 0.10 16.87 -8.96
CA GLY A 30 -0.12 17.90 -7.96
C GLY A 30 1.14 18.69 -7.59
N PRO A 31 1.00 19.76 -6.79
CA PRO A 31 2.12 20.62 -6.41
C PRO A 31 3.25 19.92 -5.66
N MET A 32 2.96 18.78 -5.02
CA MET A 32 3.94 17.99 -4.26
C MET A 32 4.47 16.79 -5.04
N ASP A 33 4.07 16.61 -6.30
CA ASP A 33 4.46 15.46 -7.11
C ASP A 33 5.82 15.68 -7.80
N ASP A 34 6.85 15.87 -7.02
CA ASP A 34 8.24 15.95 -7.46
C ASP A 34 9.16 15.10 -6.56
N ASP A 35 10.32 14.73 -7.10
CA ASP A 35 11.23 13.82 -6.41
C ASP A 35 11.84 14.40 -5.13
N VAL A 36 12.09 15.71 -5.09
CA VAL A 36 12.69 16.39 -3.91
C VAL A 36 11.66 16.38 -2.78
N THR A 37 10.43 16.70 -3.09
CA THR A 37 9.32 16.69 -2.12
C THR A 37 9.10 15.29 -1.58
N VAL A 38 9.10 14.25 -2.42
CA VAL A 38 8.94 12.86 -1.94
C VAL A 38 10.09 12.43 -1.04
N VAL A 39 11.34 12.82 -1.35
CA VAL A 39 12.47 12.55 -0.44
C VAL A 39 12.26 13.24 0.91
N ARG A 40 11.80 14.49 0.92
CA ARG A 40 11.52 15.23 2.17
C ARG A 40 10.35 14.64 2.96
N LEU A 41 9.29 14.21 2.29
CA LEU A 41 8.18 13.47 2.92
C LEU A 41 8.68 12.17 3.57
N ALA A 42 9.52 11.42 2.88
CA ALA A 42 10.13 10.21 3.41
C ALA A 42 10.99 10.48 4.65
N GLN A 43 11.82 11.53 4.62
CA GLN A 43 12.62 11.96 5.77
C GLN A 43 11.74 12.38 6.95
N ALA A 44 10.70 13.18 6.69
CA ALA A 44 9.77 13.63 7.72
C ALA A 44 8.98 12.46 8.33
N ALA A 45 8.56 11.50 7.51
CA ALA A 45 7.87 10.30 7.96
C ALA A 45 8.72 9.49 8.95
N LEU A 46 9.97 9.20 8.59
CA LEU A 46 10.90 8.48 9.49
C LEU A 46 11.21 9.28 10.76
N ALA A 47 11.40 10.59 10.65
CA ALA A 47 11.60 11.46 11.82
C ALA A 47 10.37 11.49 12.74
N GLY A 48 9.17 11.30 12.19
CA GLY A 48 7.90 11.18 12.92
C GLY A 48 7.63 9.80 13.51
N GLY A 49 8.53 8.82 13.33
CA GLY A 49 8.41 7.48 13.90
C GLY A 49 7.86 6.42 12.94
N ALA A 50 7.81 6.70 11.63
CA ALA A 50 7.55 5.63 10.67
C ALA A 50 8.73 4.65 10.64
N GLU A 51 8.45 3.36 10.57
CA GLU A 51 9.45 2.29 10.51
C GLU A 51 9.77 1.84 9.08
N GLY A 52 8.93 2.22 8.13
CA GLY A 52 9.14 1.95 6.72
C GLY A 52 8.41 2.94 5.81
N LEU A 53 8.76 2.86 4.55
CA LEU A 53 8.25 3.73 3.50
C LEU A 53 7.65 2.89 2.37
N ARG A 54 6.62 3.40 1.73
CA ARG A 54 6.12 2.85 0.47
C ARG A 54 6.26 3.92 -0.62
N ILE A 55 7.04 3.60 -1.65
CA ILE A 55 7.47 4.56 -2.70
C ILE A 55 7.01 4.06 -4.06
N GLU A 56 6.39 4.94 -4.82
CA GLU A 56 6.00 4.71 -6.20
C GLU A 56 7.07 5.21 -7.17
N GLY A 57 7.40 4.38 -8.18
CA GLY A 57 8.34 4.71 -9.25
C GLY A 57 9.79 4.35 -8.91
N ALA A 58 10.44 3.52 -9.76
CA ALA A 58 11.81 3.05 -9.53
C ALA A 58 12.83 4.20 -9.47
N ALA A 59 12.70 5.20 -10.35
CA ALA A 59 13.60 6.35 -10.36
C ALA A 59 13.49 7.19 -9.08
N ARG A 60 12.27 7.39 -8.58
CA ARG A 60 11.97 8.09 -7.33
C ARG A 60 12.48 7.30 -6.13
N LEU A 61 12.23 5.98 -6.12
CA LEU A 61 12.73 5.08 -5.09
C LEU A 61 14.26 5.12 -4.99
N ALA A 62 14.99 5.12 -6.10
CA ALA A 62 16.45 5.24 -6.11
C ALA A 62 16.94 6.54 -5.47
N LYS A 63 16.21 7.65 -5.62
CA LYS A 63 16.53 8.93 -4.96
C LYS A 63 16.26 8.87 -3.45
N VAL A 64 15.15 8.27 -3.04
CA VAL A 64 14.84 8.03 -1.61
C VAL A 64 15.89 7.12 -0.99
N ARG A 65 16.25 6.00 -1.63
CA ARG A 65 17.30 5.07 -1.17
C ARG A 65 18.64 5.77 -0.99
N ARG A 66 19.02 6.63 -1.93
CA ARG A 66 20.29 7.40 -1.81
C ARG A 66 20.28 8.36 -0.62
N ALA A 67 19.15 9.00 -0.36
CA ALA A 67 19.01 9.93 0.76
C ALA A 67 18.83 9.23 2.12
N LEU A 68 18.32 8.01 2.12
CA LEU A 68 17.94 7.22 3.29
C LEU A 68 18.42 5.76 3.10
N PRO A 69 19.72 5.51 3.18
CA PRO A 69 20.32 4.21 2.84
C PRO A 69 19.84 3.06 3.73
N ASP A 70 19.47 3.33 4.98
CA ASP A 70 19.05 2.32 5.97
C ASP A 70 17.53 2.18 6.12
N ALA A 71 16.74 2.95 5.36
CA ALA A 71 15.28 2.90 5.43
C ALA A 71 14.74 1.58 4.85
N MET A 72 13.72 1.01 5.45
CA MET A 72 12.94 -0.08 4.86
C MET A 72 11.99 0.48 3.81
N ILE A 73 12.13 0.04 2.56
CA ILE A 73 11.35 0.57 1.44
C ILE A 73 10.56 -0.52 0.73
N ILE A 74 9.25 -0.34 0.71
CA ILE A 74 8.31 -1.08 -0.16
C ILE A 74 8.24 -0.32 -1.48
N GLY A 75 8.68 -0.94 -2.56
CA GLY A 75 8.62 -0.37 -3.90
C GLY A 75 7.40 -0.83 -4.68
N ILE A 76 6.81 0.10 -5.43
CA ILE A 76 5.78 -0.19 -6.43
C ILE A 76 6.02 0.65 -7.69
N VAL A 77 5.46 0.19 -8.80
CA VAL A 77 5.29 1.00 -10.03
C VAL A 77 3.81 0.99 -10.38
N LYS A 78 3.25 2.15 -10.67
CA LYS A 78 1.88 2.25 -11.20
C LYS A 78 1.90 2.41 -12.71
N ARG A 79 1.08 1.64 -13.40
CA ARG A 79 0.87 1.74 -14.85
C ARG A 79 -0.61 1.69 -15.19
N ASP A 80 -1.01 2.56 -16.09
CA ASP A 80 -2.31 2.47 -16.75
C ASP A 80 -2.11 1.69 -18.06
N LEU A 81 -2.54 0.44 -18.04
CA LEU A 81 -2.42 -0.46 -19.20
C LEU A 81 -3.73 -0.45 -19.98
N ARG A 82 -3.63 -0.43 -21.32
CA ARG A 82 -4.80 -0.39 -22.19
C ARG A 82 -5.70 -1.62 -22.03
N ASP A 83 -5.08 -2.77 -21.86
CA ASP A 83 -5.77 -4.07 -21.91
C ASP A 83 -5.80 -4.78 -20.53
N SER A 84 -5.55 -4.04 -19.43
CA SER A 84 -5.53 -4.60 -18.07
C SER A 84 -5.92 -3.57 -17.02
N PRO A 85 -6.82 -3.90 -16.10
CA PRO A 85 -7.15 -3.03 -14.97
C PRO A 85 -6.12 -3.10 -13.83
N VAL A 86 -5.11 -3.98 -13.95
CA VAL A 86 -4.05 -4.12 -12.95
C VAL A 86 -3.05 -2.98 -13.09
N ARG A 87 -2.81 -2.24 -12.01
CA ARG A 87 -1.95 -1.06 -12.03
C ARG A 87 -0.65 -1.22 -11.26
N ILE A 88 -0.67 -1.97 -10.14
CA ILE A 88 0.49 -2.03 -9.23
C ILE A 88 1.47 -3.10 -9.70
N THR A 89 2.65 -2.66 -10.13
CA THR A 89 3.80 -3.49 -10.55
C THR A 89 3.38 -4.63 -11.48
N PRO A 90 2.71 -4.32 -12.62
CA PRO A 90 2.06 -5.34 -13.43
C PRO A 90 3.01 -6.14 -14.34
N LEU A 91 4.27 -5.70 -14.48
CA LEU A 91 5.20 -6.24 -15.46
C LEU A 91 6.50 -6.74 -14.82
N PRO A 92 7.14 -7.81 -15.38
CA PRO A 92 8.45 -8.29 -14.91
C PRO A 92 9.55 -7.22 -14.92
N GLN A 93 9.52 -6.32 -15.89
CA GLN A 93 10.46 -5.19 -15.97
C GLN A 93 10.30 -4.19 -14.82
N ASP A 94 9.09 -4.02 -14.28
CA ASP A 94 8.84 -3.17 -13.13
C ASP A 94 9.46 -3.77 -11.86
N VAL A 95 9.31 -5.08 -11.68
CA VAL A 95 9.95 -5.83 -10.60
C VAL A 95 11.47 -5.64 -10.63
N LYS A 96 12.07 -5.84 -11.81
CA LYS A 96 13.52 -5.65 -11.98
C LYS A 96 13.94 -4.21 -11.68
N ALA A 97 13.24 -3.23 -12.20
CA ALA A 97 13.55 -1.81 -11.99
C ALA A 97 13.49 -1.42 -10.50
N LEU A 98 12.50 -1.92 -9.75
CA LEU A 98 12.37 -1.69 -8.32
C LEU A 98 13.49 -2.37 -7.53
N ALA A 99 13.85 -3.58 -7.89
CA ALA A 99 14.96 -4.31 -7.25
C ALA A 99 16.29 -3.58 -7.46
N ASP A 100 16.59 -3.15 -8.69
CA ASP A 100 17.79 -2.38 -9.06
C ASP A 100 17.83 -1.00 -8.35
N ALA A 101 16.66 -0.38 -8.15
CA ALA A 101 16.54 0.88 -7.44
C ALA A 101 16.75 0.76 -5.92
N GLY A 102 16.81 -0.46 -5.38
CA GLY A 102 17.09 -0.72 -3.98
C GLY A 102 15.84 -0.90 -3.10
N ALA A 103 14.72 -1.36 -3.66
CA ALA A 103 13.58 -1.82 -2.84
C ALA A 103 13.99 -3.01 -1.97
N ASP A 104 13.51 -3.08 -0.74
CA ASP A 104 13.65 -4.24 0.15
C ASP A 104 12.46 -5.19 -0.06
N ILE A 105 11.28 -4.62 -0.17
CA ILE A 105 10.02 -5.30 -0.42
C ILE A 105 9.46 -4.77 -1.74
N ILE A 106 8.94 -5.65 -2.58
CA ILE A 106 8.24 -5.24 -3.81
C ILE A 106 6.79 -5.71 -3.71
N ALA A 107 5.86 -4.76 -3.80
CA ALA A 107 4.44 -5.06 -3.79
C ALA A 107 3.89 -5.11 -5.22
N ILE A 108 3.03 -6.09 -5.46
CA ILE A 108 2.32 -6.30 -6.72
C ILE A 108 0.82 -6.33 -6.48
N ASP A 109 0.03 -5.94 -7.46
CA ASP A 109 -1.39 -6.25 -7.50
C ASP A 109 -1.57 -7.78 -7.55
N ALA A 110 -2.17 -8.36 -6.52
CA ALA A 110 -2.38 -9.80 -6.42
C ALA A 110 -3.81 -10.23 -6.78
N THR A 111 -4.63 -9.31 -7.29
CA THR A 111 -6.04 -9.59 -7.59
C THR A 111 -6.19 -10.52 -8.79
N ASN A 112 -7.31 -11.25 -8.82
CA ASN A 112 -7.65 -12.16 -9.91
C ASN A 112 -8.33 -11.41 -11.08
N ARG A 113 -7.65 -10.37 -11.61
CA ARG A 113 -8.12 -9.57 -12.77
C ARG A 113 -7.25 -9.86 -14.00
N ALA A 114 -7.78 -9.55 -15.19
CA ALA A 114 -7.01 -9.68 -16.45
C ALA A 114 -5.68 -8.93 -16.34
N ARG A 115 -4.57 -9.59 -16.66
CA ARG A 115 -3.23 -9.08 -16.38
C ARG A 115 -2.17 -9.60 -17.36
N PRO A 116 -1.11 -8.81 -17.62
CA PRO A 116 -0.06 -9.18 -18.57
C PRO A 116 0.90 -10.26 -18.06
N ALA A 117 1.11 -10.34 -16.75
CA ALA A 117 1.94 -11.35 -16.11
C ALA A 117 1.22 -11.94 -14.89
N THR A 118 1.35 -13.24 -14.66
CA THR A 118 0.67 -13.91 -13.55
C THR A 118 1.26 -13.48 -12.19
N VAL A 119 0.46 -13.57 -11.12
CA VAL A 119 0.90 -13.29 -9.74
C VAL A 119 2.09 -14.17 -9.38
N GLU A 120 2.00 -15.45 -9.73
CA GLU A 120 3.04 -16.45 -9.45
C GLU A 120 4.36 -16.10 -10.12
N ALA A 121 4.33 -15.68 -11.39
CA ALA A 121 5.54 -15.31 -12.14
C ALA A 121 6.22 -14.07 -11.54
N LEU A 122 5.44 -13.05 -11.18
CA LEU A 122 5.98 -11.84 -10.57
C LEU A 122 6.56 -12.12 -9.17
N ILE A 123 5.88 -12.89 -8.34
CA ILE A 123 6.36 -13.29 -7.01
C ILE A 123 7.64 -14.13 -7.11
N ALA A 124 7.69 -15.09 -8.04
CA ALA A 124 8.90 -15.89 -8.28
C ALA A 124 10.08 -15.01 -8.64
N GLN A 125 9.91 -14.08 -9.58
CA GLN A 125 10.96 -13.13 -9.98
C GLN A 125 11.43 -12.24 -8.83
N ILE A 126 10.50 -11.72 -8.01
CA ILE A 126 10.86 -10.89 -6.83
C ILE A 126 11.80 -11.69 -5.91
N ARG A 127 11.44 -12.94 -5.64
CA ARG A 127 12.22 -13.84 -4.77
C ARG A 127 13.57 -14.24 -5.39
N GLU A 128 13.62 -14.49 -6.69
CA GLU A 128 14.87 -14.76 -7.43
C GLU A 128 15.84 -13.56 -7.36
N LEU A 129 15.33 -12.34 -7.34
CA LEU A 129 16.13 -11.12 -7.15
C LEU A 129 16.51 -10.88 -5.67
N GLY A 130 16.22 -11.82 -4.76
CA GLY A 130 16.52 -11.71 -3.33
C GLY A 130 15.66 -10.68 -2.60
N LYS A 131 14.51 -10.28 -3.17
CA LYS A 131 13.60 -9.32 -2.56
C LYS A 131 12.40 -10.02 -1.90
N ILE A 132 11.74 -9.30 -1.00
CA ILE A 132 10.56 -9.79 -0.30
C ILE A 132 9.33 -9.44 -1.13
N ALA A 133 8.49 -10.43 -1.43
CA ALA A 133 7.25 -10.22 -2.16
C ALA A 133 6.09 -9.87 -1.23
N MET A 134 5.33 -8.84 -1.59
CA MET A 134 4.07 -8.45 -0.98
C MET A 134 2.94 -8.51 -2.02
N GLY A 135 1.80 -9.10 -1.64
CA GLY A 135 0.59 -9.11 -2.46
C GLY A 135 -0.41 -8.06 -1.98
N ASP A 136 -0.75 -7.10 -2.84
CA ASP A 136 -1.86 -6.17 -2.63
C ASP A 136 -3.17 -6.86 -3.05
N CYS A 137 -4.05 -7.15 -2.09
CA CYS A 137 -5.22 -7.99 -2.26
C CYS A 137 -6.52 -7.18 -2.12
N SER A 138 -7.56 -7.64 -2.80
CA SER A 138 -8.93 -7.09 -2.67
C SER A 138 -9.84 -7.99 -1.85
N CYS A 139 -9.48 -9.25 -1.71
CA CYS A 139 -10.27 -10.25 -0.99
C CYS A 139 -9.37 -11.37 -0.45
N LEU A 140 -9.96 -12.28 0.34
CA LEU A 140 -9.25 -13.40 0.94
C LEU A 140 -8.64 -14.34 -0.11
N SER A 141 -9.34 -14.64 -1.20
CA SER A 141 -8.84 -15.56 -2.23
C SER A 141 -7.61 -15.02 -2.96
N ASP A 142 -7.48 -13.69 -3.10
CA ASP A 142 -6.28 -13.07 -3.65
C ASP A 142 -5.08 -13.31 -2.71
N ALA A 143 -5.29 -13.14 -1.41
CA ALA A 143 -4.26 -13.34 -0.40
C ALA A 143 -3.81 -14.81 -0.32
N GLU A 144 -4.75 -15.76 -0.39
CA GLU A 144 -4.44 -17.20 -0.41
C GLU A 144 -3.57 -17.57 -1.62
N LYS A 145 -3.90 -17.04 -2.80
CA LYS A 145 -3.11 -17.26 -4.02
C LYS A 145 -1.72 -16.63 -3.92
N ALA A 146 -1.63 -15.38 -3.50
CA ALA A 146 -0.36 -14.68 -3.36
C ALA A 146 0.55 -15.38 -2.34
N PHE A 147 0.01 -15.77 -1.18
CA PHE A 147 0.75 -16.47 -0.15
C PHE A 147 1.23 -17.85 -0.63
N SER A 148 0.37 -18.62 -1.30
CA SER A 148 0.72 -19.91 -1.89
C SER A 148 1.80 -19.79 -2.98
N ALA A 149 1.83 -18.69 -3.72
CA ALA A 149 2.88 -18.36 -4.69
C ALA A 149 4.20 -17.94 -4.02
N GLY A 150 4.21 -17.68 -2.71
CA GLY A 150 5.40 -17.34 -1.94
C GLY A 150 5.52 -15.86 -1.56
N ALA A 151 4.44 -15.08 -1.60
CA ALA A 151 4.43 -13.76 -0.96
C ALA A 151 4.63 -13.91 0.54
N ALA A 152 5.51 -13.12 1.12
CA ALA A 152 5.77 -13.11 2.55
C ALA A 152 4.78 -12.22 3.33
N ILE A 153 4.19 -11.25 2.64
CA ILE A 153 3.27 -10.25 3.17
C ILE A 153 2.04 -10.21 2.27
N VAL A 154 0.85 -10.13 2.86
CA VAL A 154 -0.40 -9.86 2.15
C VAL A 154 -1.05 -8.60 2.71
N GLY A 155 -1.63 -7.75 1.86
CA GLY A 155 -2.18 -6.47 2.26
C GLY A 155 -3.62 -6.27 1.81
N THR A 156 -4.41 -5.49 2.56
CA THR A 156 -5.79 -5.13 2.24
C THR A 156 -5.90 -3.98 1.22
N THR A 157 -4.79 -3.61 0.60
CA THR A 157 -4.57 -2.41 -0.22
C THR A 157 -5.66 -2.17 -1.27
N LEU A 158 -6.10 -3.22 -1.94
CA LEU A 158 -7.03 -3.14 -3.06
C LEU A 158 -8.50 -3.44 -2.69
N SER A 159 -8.79 -3.68 -1.41
CA SER A 159 -10.17 -3.82 -0.97
C SER A 159 -10.98 -2.55 -1.25
N GLY A 160 -12.10 -2.72 -1.98
CA GLY A 160 -12.96 -1.61 -2.43
C GLY A 160 -12.44 -0.83 -3.65
N TYR A 161 -11.31 -1.25 -4.26
CA TYR A 161 -10.75 -0.60 -5.46
C TYR A 161 -10.83 -1.45 -6.74
N THR A 162 -11.52 -2.58 -6.67
CA THR A 162 -11.61 -3.52 -7.81
C THR A 162 -12.95 -3.47 -8.54
N GLY A 163 -13.81 -2.55 -8.20
CA GLY A 163 -15.13 -2.31 -8.83
C GLY A 163 -16.12 -1.67 -7.86
N GLY A 164 -17.10 -0.96 -8.41
CA GLY A 164 -18.11 -0.24 -7.63
C GLY A 164 -17.60 1.05 -6.97
N PRO A 165 -18.46 1.70 -6.14
CA PRO A 165 -18.06 2.89 -5.39
C PRO A 165 -16.99 2.54 -4.35
N VAL A 166 -15.98 3.40 -4.24
CA VAL A 166 -14.95 3.23 -3.21
C VAL A 166 -15.55 3.52 -1.83
N PRO A 167 -15.44 2.58 -0.87
CA PRO A 167 -15.92 2.80 0.50
C PRO A 167 -15.16 3.94 1.19
N THR A 168 -15.77 4.53 2.22
CA THR A 168 -15.11 5.57 3.03
C THR A 168 -14.24 4.98 4.14
N GLU A 169 -14.69 3.86 4.71
CA GLU A 169 -14.03 3.23 5.86
C GLU A 169 -13.05 2.11 5.44
N PRO A 170 -12.03 1.82 6.26
CA PRO A 170 -11.19 0.64 6.09
C PRO A 170 -12.00 -0.66 6.08
N ASP A 171 -11.49 -1.68 5.41
CA ASP A 171 -12.10 -3.01 5.41
C ASP A 171 -11.59 -3.84 6.60
N TYR A 172 -12.20 -3.63 7.75
CA TYR A 172 -11.87 -4.37 8.96
C TYR A 172 -12.29 -5.84 8.92
N GLU A 173 -13.29 -6.18 8.13
CA GLU A 173 -13.74 -7.55 7.97
C GLU A 173 -12.71 -8.39 7.22
N LEU A 174 -12.25 -7.89 6.08
CA LEU A 174 -11.16 -8.51 5.35
C LEU A 174 -9.89 -8.57 6.21
N LEU A 175 -9.52 -7.47 6.87
CA LEU A 175 -8.34 -7.43 7.73
C LEU A 175 -8.38 -8.53 8.80
N ARG A 176 -9.48 -8.66 9.54
CA ARG A 176 -9.66 -9.70 10.55
C ARG A 176 -9.53 -11.10 9.95
N SER A 177 -10.16 -11.31 8.79
CA SER A 177 -10.09 -12.59 8.08
C SER A 177 -8.66 -12.96 7.68
N LEU A 178 -7.88 -11.99 7.19
CA LEU A 178 -6.49 -12.21 6.83
C LEU A 178 -5.61 -12.48 8.06
N CYS A 179 -5.76 -11.70 9.14
CA CYS A 179 -4.95 -11.84 10.35
C CYS A 179 -5.09 -13.19 11.04
N THR A 180 -6.21 -13.89 10.86
CA THR A 180 -6.38 -15.25 11.39
C THR A 180 -5.66 -16.33 10.57
N ARG A 181 -5.22 -16.02 9.36
CA ARG A 181 -4.70 -17.00 8.38
C ARG A 181 -3.24 -16.78 8.00
N PHE A 182 -2.77 -15.53 8.04
CA PHE A 182 -1.45 -15.18 7.55
C PHE A 182 -0.61 -14.51 8.64
N PRO A 183 0.70 -14.81 8.70
CA PRO A 183 1.57 -14.29 9.76
C PRO A 183 1.90 -12.80 9.61
N ARG A 184 1.85 -12.27 8.39
CA ARG A 184 2.18 -10.86 8.09
C ARG A 184 1.11 -10.23 7.23
N VAL A 185 0.20 -9.52 7.88
CA VAL A 185 -0.88 -8.79 7.23
C VAL A 185 -0.62 -7.29 7.33
N MET A 186 -0.49 -6.64 6.18
CA MET A 186 -0.39 -5.20 6.06
C MET A 186 -1.80 -4.60 5.96
N ALA A 187 -2.21 -3.85 6.98
CA ALA A 187 -3.43 -3.07 6.89
C ALA A 187 -3.17 -1.82 6.04
N GLU A 188 -3.76 -1.76 4.86
CA GLU A 188 -3.63 -0.63 3.95
C GLU A 188 -4.97 -0.36 3.24
N GLY A 189 -5.23 0.89 2.93
CA GLY A 189 -6.45 1.35 2.29
C GLY A 189 -7.41 2.03 3.27
N ARG A 190 -7.54 3.36 3.14
CA ARG A 190 -8.44 4.22 3.91
C ARG A 190 -8.17 4.32 5.42
N PHE A 191 -7.02 3.89 5.90
CA PHE A 191 -6.57 4.11 7.28
C PHE A 191 -6.16 5.59 7.45
N ASN A 192 -7.15 6.47 7.59
CA ASN A 192 -6.98 7.91 7.50
C ASN A 192 -6.94 8.62 8.87
N THR A 193 -7.06 7.88 9.96
CA THR A 193 -6.99 8.44 11.33
C THR A 193 -6.11 7.56 12.22
N PRO A 194 -5.51 8.11 13.29
CA PRO A 194 -4.80 7.31 14.28
C PRO A 194 -5.65 6.20 14.93
N SER A 195 -6.95 6.45 15.12
CA SER A 195 -7.89 5.44 15.64
C SER A 195 -8.05 4.24 14.70
N HIS A 196 -8.12 4.46 13.38
CA HIS A 196 -8.15 3.36 12.41
C HIS A 196 -6.89 2.48 12.51
N CYS A 197 -5.71 3.11 12.69
CA CYS A 197 -4.47 2.36 12.87
C CYS A 197 -4.45 1.56 14.17
N ALA A 198 -4.93 2.15 15.26
CA ALA A 198 -5.04 1.46 16.55
C ALA A 198 -5.99 0.25 16.46
N GLU A 199 -7.14 0.39 15.80
CA GLU A 199 -8.08 -0.70 15.57
C GLU A 199 -7.46 -1.80 14.69
N ALA A 200 -6.76 -1.44 13.61
CA ALA A 200 -6.05 -2.42 12.80
C ALA A 200 -5.06 -3.24 13.62
N ARG A 201 -4.33 -2.62 14.54
CA ARG A 201 -3.41 -3.30 15.45
C ARG A 201 -4.12 -4.24 16.41
N GLN A 202 -5.27 -3.83 16.96
CA GLN A 202 -6.09 -4.67 17.83
C GLN A 202 -6.64 -5.91 17.10
N LEU A 203 -6.90 -5.78 15.80
CA LEU A 203 -7.33 -6.88 14.94
C LEU A 203 -6.19 -7.83 14.53
N GLY A 204 -4.95 -7.51 14.89
CA GLY A 204 -3.79 -8.36 14.62
C GLY A 204 -2.98 -7.99 13.38
N ALA A 205 -3.19 -6.81 12.77
CA ALA A 205 -2.36 -6.36 11.67
C ALA A 205 -0.88 -6.39 12.06
N TRP A 206 -0.04 -6.96 11.22
CA TRP A 206 1.41 -7.00 11.42
C TRP A 206 2.03 -5.60 11.31
N ALA A 207 1.58 -4.79 10.35
CA ALA A 207 1.93 -3.38 10.21
C ALA A 207 0.77 -2.62 9.54
N VAL A 208 0.80 -1.30 9.60
CA VAL A 208 -0.22 -0.43 9.00
C VAL A 208 0.42 0.55 8.03
N THR A 209 -0.10 0.63 6.81
CA THR A 209 0.31 1.62 5.82
C THR A 209 -0.69 2.78 5.75
N VAL A 210 -0.19 3.99 5.93
CA VAL A 210 -0.96 5.23 5.79
C VAL A 210 -0.38 6.07 4.65
N GLY A 211 -1.23 6.45 3.71
CA GLY A 211 -0.86 7.31 2.59
C GLY A 211 -1.55 8.67 2.65
N THR A 212 -2.81 8.71 2.22
CA THR A 212 -3.57 9.93 1.97
C THR A 212 -3.56 10.91 3.15
N ALA A 213 -3.80 10.44 4.36
CA ALA A 213 -3.87 11.28 5.55
C ALA A 213 -2.53 11.96 5.93
N ILE A 214 -1.41 11.45 5.42
CA ILE A 214 -0.08 11.98 5.74
C ILE A 214 0.55 12.72 4.55
N THR A 215 0.38 12.22 3.33
CA THR A 215 1.19 12.67 2.19
C THR A 215 0.40 13.36 1.07
N ARG A 216 -0.94 13.37 1.14
CA ARG A 216 -1.79 14.02 0.14
C ARG A 216 -2.46 15.24 0.73
N THR A 217 -1.69 16.31 0.87
CA THR A 217 -2.13 17.56 1.51
C THR A 217 -3.40 18.12 0.86
N GLU A 218 -3.52 18.05 -0.46
CA GLU A 218 -4.68 18.55 -1.21
C GLU A 218 -5.97 17.83 -0.78
N VAL A 219 -5.90 16.50 -0.64
CA VAL A 219 -7.04 15.67 -0.24
C VAL A 219 -7.42 15.95 1.21
N VAL A 220 -6.42 16.04 2.09
CA VAL A 220 -6.66 16.32 3.51
C VAL A 220 -7.25 17.73 3.70
N ALA A 221 -6.73 18.74 2.98
CA ALA A 221 -7.26 20.10 3.00
C ALA A 221 -8.72 20.13 2.51
N GLU A 222 -9.04 19.35 1.47
CA GLU A 222 -10.41 19.22 0.96
C GLU A 222 -11.37 18.63 2.03
N TRP A 223 -10.93 17.61 2.80
CA TRP A 223 -11.76 17.07 3.89
C TRP A 223 -12.14 18.14 4.91
N PHE A 224 -11.18 18.95 5.34
CA PHE A 224 -11.45 20.05 6.28
C PHE A 224 -12.33 21.12 5.66
N ALA A 225 -12.07 21.53 4.42
CA ALA A 225 -12.87 22.54 3.74
C ALA A 225 -14.33 22.09 3.57
N ARG A 226 -14.56 20.85 3.17
CA ARG A 226 -15.93 20.29 3.06
C ARG A 226 -16.65 20.22 4.41
N ALA A 227 -15.94 19.86 5.48
CA ALA A 227 -16.53 19.81 6.82
C ALA A 227 -16.96 21.18 7.36
N MET A 228 -16.42 22.28 6.81
CA MET A 228 -16.76 23.65 7.18
C MET A 228 -17.92 24.24 6.33
N LEU A 229 -18.38 23.55 5.30
CA LEU A 229 -19.53 24.00 4.52
C LEU A 229 -20.81 23.94 5.38
N PRO A 230 -21.74 24.91 5.24
CA PRO A 230 -23.02 24.85 5.92
C PRO A 230 -23.76 23.56 5.59
N PHE A 231 -24.35 22.93 6.60
CA PHE A 231 -25.27 21.82 6.34
C PHE A 231 -26.37 22.32 5.40
N SER A 232 -26.48 21.72 4.22
CA SER A 232 -27.59 22.00 3.31
C SER A 232 -28.88 21.51 3.98
N THR A 233 -29.67 22.44 4.49
CA THR A 233 -31.01 22.15 5.02
C THR A 233 -32.01 22.03 3.87
N ASP A 234 -31.72 21.23 2.87
CA ASP A 234 -32.68 20.93 1.80
C ASP A 234 -33.63 19.81 2.25
N THR A 235 -34.48 20.17 3.21
CA THR A 235 -35.70 19.44 3.57
C THR A 235 -36.84 19.83 2.60
N ARG A 236 -36.64 19.71 1.29
CA ARG A 236 -37.71 19.84 0.30
C ARG A 236 -37.73 18.64 -0.62
N GLN A 237 -38.30 17.55 -0.10
CA GLN A 237 -39.06 16.62 -0.90
C GLN A 237 -40.02 15.86 0.03
N SER A 238 -41.12 16.56 0.41
CA SER A 238 -42.38 15.88 0.74
C SER A 238 -43.10 15.71 -0.58
N PRO A 239 -43.46 14.52 -1.05
CA PRO A 239 -44.41 14.39 -2.11
C PRO A 239 -45.78 14.69 -1.52
N ALA A 240 -46.33 15.85 -1.87
CA ALA A 240 -47.73 16.13 -1.70
C ALA A 240 -48.56 15.15 -2.58
N ASN A 241 -49.51 14.50 -1.93
CA ASN A 241 -50.57 13.73 -2.53
C ASN A 241 -51.27 14.43 -3.70
N ALA A 242 -51.54 13.70 -4.76
CA ALA A 242 -52.78 13.66 -5.52
C ALA A 242 -52.77 12.44 -6.43
#